data_1bad8808296a8f6a0052c43d8ab70aed
#
_entry.id   1bad8808296a8f6a0052c43d8ab70aed
#
_cell.length_a   1.000
_cell.length_b   1.000
_cell.length_c   1.000
_cell.angle_alpha   90.00
_cell.angle_beta   90.00
_cell.angle_gamma   90.00
#
_symmetry.space_group_name_H-M   'P 1'
#
loop_
_entity.id
_entity.type
_entity.pdbx_description
1 polymer ?
#
loop_
_entity_poly.entity_id
_entity_poly.type
_entity_poly.pdbx_seq_one_letter_code
_entity_poly.pdbx_strand_id
1 'polypeptide(L)'
;STPIKSSAASDVYKRQVKAEDSIESIASSHKLNVQEFLIANPSFTSANNLLYENQKVNVGLIDPMVSVVVDVHSVGEEERDYDTEIQYDSSQYVGYQEVIRDGENGLYKVTRKSQYINGQLVSGTVTSSTEIKPAINRIIVKGQKYAPNVADLSYWAWPTDKPYTITTYFEYRWGSFHDALDIYVGYGSSIYAANNGVVVKAVGGCSPGYTRCNGGRGNYIIVNHNAGGYYTIYMHLREINVSVGQTVARGQKIATMGNTGYVVPTPSSYNPYGGTHLHFGVMVGSSNGTPVNPLNFY
;
A
#
# COMPACT_ATOMS: atom_id res chain seq x y z
N SER A 1 -22.82 1.29 60.18
CA SER A 1 -22.77 -0.16 60.32
C SER A 1 -22.03 -0.75 59.13
N THR A 2 -20.86 -1.32 59.40
CA THR A 2 -20.01 -2.02 58.42
C THR A 2 -20.73 -3.31 58.00
N PRO A 3 -20.82 -3.62 56.68
CA PRO A 3 -21.40 -4.89 56.23
C PRO A 3 -20.46 -6.02 56.61
N ILE A 4 -20.98 -7.02 57.35
CA ILE A 4 -20.30 -8.27 57.65
C ILE A 4 -20.14 -9.03 56.33
N LYS A 5 -18.93 -9.09 55.79
CA LYS A 5 -18.58 -9.98 54.68
C LYS A 5 -18.62 -11.41 55.21
N SER A 6 -19.63 -12.17 54.85
CA SER A 6 -19.68 -13.62 55.06
C SER A 6 -18.64 -14.26 54.16
N SER A 7 -17.49 -14.67 54.72
CA SER A 7 -16.43 -15.37 53.98
C SER A 7 -16.81 -16.82 53.60
N ALA A 8 -17.87 -17.37 54.14
CA ALA A 8 -18.30 -18.76 53.90
C ALA A 8 -19.09 -18.94 52.59
N ALA A 9 -19.75 -17.90 52.06
CA ALA A 9 -20.49 -18.01 50.81
C ALA A 9 -19.62 -17.92 49.56
N SER A 10 -18.38 -17.43 49.69
CA SER A 10 -17.50 -17.20 48.50
C SER A 10 -16.71 -18.46 48.08
N ASP A 11 -16.59 -19.49 48.91
CA ASP A 11 -15.78 -20.67 48.59
C ASP A 11 -16.57 -21.80 47.92
N VAL A 12 -17.91 -21.79 47.97
CA VAL A 12 -18.78 -22.85 47.42
C VAL A 12 -18.71 -22.91 45.89
N TYR A 13 -18.35 -21.79 45.23
CA TYR A 13 -18.29 -21.68 43.78
C TYR A 13 -16.87 -21.61 43.24
N LYS A 14 -15.85 -21.94 44.07
CA LYS A 14 -14.46 -21.93 43.63
C LYS A 14 -13.92 -23.34 43.53
N ARG A 15 -13.14 -23.59 42.49
CA ARG A 15 -12.40 -24.83 42.26
C ARG A 15 -10.91 -24.53 42.05
N GLN A 16 -10.05 -25.42 42.51
CA GLN A 16 -8.64 -25.42 42.14
C GLN A 16 -8.43 -26.20 40.85
N VAL A 17 -7.64 -25.61 39.95
CA VAL A 17 -7.22 -26.20 38.67
C VAL A 17 -6.28 -27.39 38.96
N LYS A 18 -6.47 -28.51 38.26
CA LYS A 18 -5.64 -29.71 38.28
C LYS A 18 -4.78 -29.81 37.02
N ALA A 19 -3.76 -30.66 37.02
CA ALA A 19 -2.76 -30.78 35.97
C ALA A 19 -3.31 -31.01 34.53
N GLU A 20 -4.47 -31.66 34.39
CA GLU A 20 -5.05 -31.97 33.06
C GLU A 20 -6.30 -31.15 32.74
N ASP A 21 -6.56 -30.07 33.47
CA ASP A 21 -7.73 -29.23 33.24
C ASP A 21 -7.54 -28.28 32.05
N SER A 22 -8.62 -28.09 31.31
CA SER A 22 -8.82 -26.99 30.39
C SER A 22 -10.02 -26.12 30.80
N ILE A 23 -10.14 -24.92 30.29
CA ILE A 23 -11.29 -24.08 30.55
C ILE A 23 -12.59 -24.80 30.15
N GLU A 24 -12.60 -25.50 29.00
CA GLU A 24 -13.74 -26.28 28.55
C GLU A 24 -14.07 -27.45 29.50
N SER A 25 -13.05 -28.20 29.97
CA SER A 25 -13.27 -29.32 30.85
C SER A 25 -13.82 -28.89 32.21
N ILE A 26 -13.29 -27.80 32.75
CA ILE A 26 -13.78 -27.21 34.00
C ILE A 26 -15.22 -26.71 33.84
N ALA A 27 -15.50 -25.93 32.82
CA ALA A 27 -16.81 -25.37 32.55
C ALA A 27 -17.84 -26.50 32.42
N SER A 28 -17.59 -27.48 31.55
CA SER A 28 -18.47 -28.62 31.31
C SER A 28 -18.75 -29.45 32.58
N SER A 29 -17.72 -29.73 33.39
CA SER A 29 -17.86 -30.50 34.63
C SER A 29 -18.74 -29.81 35.68
N HIS A 30 -18.93 -28.50 35.57
CA HIS A 30 -19.76 -27.67 36.46
C HIS A 30 -21.03 -27.15 35.76
N LYS A 31 -21.41 -27.76 34.65
CA LYS A 31 -22.61 -27.39 33.87
C LYS A 31 -22.62 -25.94 33.38
N LEU A 32 -21.45 -25.37 33.17
CA LEU A 32 -21.26 -24.07 32.53
C LEU A 32 -20.85 -24.27 31.08
N ASN A 33 -21.23 -23.36 30.20
CA ASN A 33 -20.58 -23.20 28.92
C ASN A 33 -19.31 -22.32 29.07
N VAL A 34 -18.46 -22.29 28.05
CA VAL A 34 -17.20 -21.54 28.09
C VAL A 34 -17.44 -20.05 28.35
N GLN A 35 -18.48 -19.46 27.76
CA GLN A 35 -18.79 -18.03 27.96
C GLN A 35 -19.18 -17.73 29.41
N GLU A 36 -19.99 -18.59 30.02
CA GLU A 36 -20.37 -18.47 31.42
C GLU A 36 -19.17 -18.59 32.34
N PHE A 37 -18.22 -19.49 32.03
CA PHE A 37 -16.96 -19.61 32.78
C PHE A 37 -16.13 -18.34 32.67
N LEU A 38 -16.00 -17.75 31.45
CA LEU A 38 -15.26 -16.51 31.24
C LEU A 38 -15.92 -15.33 31.95
N ILE A 39 -17.25 -15.28 31.99
CA ILE A 39 -18.02 -14.26 32.74
C ILE A 39 -17.70 -14.40 34.26
N ALA A 40 -17.67 -15.63 34.78
CA ALA A 40 -17.34 -15.88 36.17
C ALA A 40 -15.88 -15.59 36.51
N ASN A 41 -15.00 -15.56 35.52
CA ASN A 41 -13.55 -15.38 35.64
C ASN A 41 -13.03 -14.30 34.69
N PRO A 42 -13.25 -13.01 34.94
CA PRO A 42 -12.94 -11.91 34.00
C PRO A 42 -11.42 -11.75 33.68
N SER A 43 -10.54 -12.44 34.45
CA SER A 43 -9.11 -12.51 34.15
C SER A 43 -8.79 -13.32 32.89
N PHE A 44 -9.73 -14.12 32.40
CA PHE A 44 -9.60 -14.88 31.16
C PHE A 44 -10.42 -14.24 30.06
N THR A 45 -9.84 -14.16 28.86
CA THR A 45 -10.45 -13.53 27.68
C THR A 45 -10.81 -14.54 26.59
N SER A 46 -10.37 -15.79 26.73
CA SER A 46 -10.54 -16.86 25.74
C SER A 46 -10.45 -18.23 26.40
N ALA A 47 -11.08 -19.24 25.80
CA ALA A 47 -10.93 -20.64 26.19
C ALA A 47 -9.47 -21.14 26.12
N ASN A 48 -8.64 -20.50 25.32
CA ASN A 48 -7.24 -20.86 25.12
C ASN A 48 -6.29 -20.20 26.14
N ASN A 49 -6.81 -19.46 27.13
CA ASN A 49 -5.95 -18.91 28.18
C ASN A 49 -5.29 -20.04 28.99
N LEU A 50 -4.02 -19.81 29.37
CA LEU A 50 -3.29 -20.75 30.21
C LEU A 50 -3.86 -20.79 31.64
N LEU A 51 -4.03 -22.00 32.16
CA LEU A 51 -4.34 -22.28 33.54
C LEU A 51 -3.08 -22.76 34.26
N TYR A 52 -2.98 -22.46 35.55
CA TYR A 52 -1.88 -22.95 36.38
C TYR A 52 -2.42 -23.93 37.40
N GLU A 53 -1.70 -25.00 37.63
CA GLU A 53 -2.08 -25.98 38.67
C GLU A 53 -2.26 -25.29 40.02
N ASN A 54 -3.32 -25.67 40.74
CA ASN A 54 -3.74 -25.07 42.03
C ASN A 54 -4.28 -23.63 41.94
N GLN A 55 -4.39 -23.04 40.73
CA GLN A 55 -5.06 -21.77 40.55
C GLN A 55 -6.54 -21.90 40.94
N LYS A 56 -7.06 -20.92 41.68
CA LYS A 56 -8.49 -20.87 42.01
C LYS A 56 -9.28 -20.20 40.90
N VAL A 57 -10.29 -20.87 40.39
CA VAL A 57 -11.24 -20.37 39.41
C VAL A 57 -12.67 -20.43 39.93
N ASN A 58 -13.51 -19.53 39.48
CA ASN A 58 -14.94 -19.53 39.81
C ASN A 58 -15.68 -20.52 38.89
N VAL A 59 -16.48 -21.40 39.45
CA VAL A 59 -17.24 -22.45 38.75
C VAL A 59 -18.75 -22.34 38.97
N GLY A 60 -19.20 -21.21 39.39
CA GLY A 60 -20.63 -20.89 39.52
C GLY A 60 -20.89 -19.47 39.07
N LEU A 61 -21.94 -19.29 38.28
CA LEU A 61 -22.50 -17.97 38.04
C LEU A 61 -23.20 -17.57 39.33
N ILE A 62 -22.65 -16.57 40.01
CA ILE A 62 -23.39 -15.92 41.09
C ILE A 62 -24.41 -15.04 40.33
N ASP A 63 -25.66 -15.51 40.22
CA ASP A 63 -26.76 -14.63 39.79
C ASP A 63 -26.81 -13.49 40.81
N PRO A 64 -26.43 -12.28 40.47
CA PRO A 64 -26.53 -11.18 41.39
C PRO A 64 -28.01 -11.00 41.75
N MET A 65 -28.35 -10.98 43.07
CA MET A 65 -29.70 -10.72 43.54
C MET A 65 -30.28 -9.40 43.02
N VAL A 66 -29.43 -8.54 42.48
CA VAL A 66 -29.76 -7.27 41.82
C VAL A 66 -28.89 -7.10 40.61
N SER A 67 -29.49 -7.00 39.44
CA SER A 67 -28.83 -6.57 38.21
C SER A 67 -28.89 -5.06 38.07
N VAL A 68 -27.73 -4.43 37.89
CA VAL A 68 -27.69 -3.01 37.60
C VAL A 68 -27.73 -2.84 36.09
N VAL A 69 -28.85 -2.28 35.60
CA VAL A 69 -29.00 -1.92 34.18
C VAL A 69 -28.78 -0.43 34.04
N VAL A 70 -27.87 -0.06 33.15
CA VAL A 70 -27.51 1.35 32.87
C VAL A 70 -27.72 1.60 31.39
N ASP A 71 -28.66 2.51 31.06
CA ASP A 71 -28.80 3.05 29.70
C ASP A 71 -27.93 4.31 29.58
N VAL A 72 -26.99 4.28 28.66
CA VAL A 72 -26.11 5.41 28.36
C VAL A 72 -26.47 6.01 27.02
N HIS A 73 -26.76 7.30 27.03
CA HIS A 73 -26.90 8.09 25.81
C HIS A 73 -25.60 8.84 25.58
N SER A 74 -24.93 8.59 24.48
CA SER A 74 -23.71 9.27 24.10
C SER A 74 -23.91 10.04 22.79
N VAL A 75 -23.28 11.20 22.70
CA VAL A 75 -23.21 12.00 21.49
C VAL A 75 -21.73 12.17 21.16
N GLY A 76 -21.36 11.86 19.93
CA GLY A 76 -19.99 11.98 19.45
C GLY A 76 -19.96 12.36 17.99
N GLU A 77 -18.78 12.67 17.50
CA GLU A 77 -18.52 12.89 16.09
C GLU A 77 -17.83 11.66 15.54
N GLU A 78 -18.24 11.22 14.36
CA GLU A 78 -17.67 10.07 13.67
C GLU A 78 -17.35 10.46 12.23
N GLU A 79 -16.13 10.12 11.82
CA GLU A 79 -15.77 10.22 10.41
C GLU A 79 -16.37 9.05 9.62
N ARG A 80 -16.78 9.33 8.39
CA ARG A 80 -17.14 8.33 7.39
C ARG A 80 -16.24 8.49 6.18
N ASP A 81 -15.71 7.37 5.74
CA ASP A 81 -14.79 7.35 4.62
C ASP A 81 -15.48 7.84 3.34
N TYR A 82 -14.69 8.49 2.50
CA TYR A 82 -15.11 8.86 1.16
C TYR A 82 -15.03 7.66 0.20
N ASP A 83 -15.84 7.69 -0.84
CA ASP A 83 -15.75 6.73 -1.95
C ASP A 83 -14.75 7.19 -3.03
N THR A 84 -14.28 6.24 -3.84
CA THR A 84 -13.47 6.53 -5.01
C THR A 84 -14.29 6.33 -6.29
N GLU A 85 -14.45 7.40 -7.05
CA GLU A 85 -15.07 7.41 -8.37
C GLU A 85 -13.99 7.23 -9.44
N ILE A 86 -14.24 6.32 -10.39
CA ILE A 86 -13.36 6.10 -11.53
C ILE A 86 -14.04 6.69 -12.77
N GLN A 87 -13.36 7.66 -13.41
CA GLN A 87 -13.74 8.21 -14.70
C GLN A 87 -12.82 7.65 -15.78
N TYR A 88 -13.34 7.42 -16.98
CA TYR A 88 -12.57 6.90 -18.09
C TYR A 88 -12.36 7.96 -19.15
N ASP A 89 -11.10 8.09 -19.63
CA ASP A 89 -10.72 8.98 -20.70
C ASP A 89 -10.32 8.15 -21.92
N SER A 90 -11.10 8.27 -23.00
CA SER A 90 -10.86 7.58 -24.26
C SER A 90 -9.68 8.15 -25.06
N SER A 91 -9.16 9.32 -24.70
CA SER A 91 -7.97 9.90 -25.30
C SER A 91 -6.69 9.32 -24.72
N GLN A 92 -6.73 8.82 -23.49
CA GLN A 92 -5.61 8.26 -22.74
C GLN A 92 -5.49 6.74 -22.91
N TYR A 93 -4.26 6.25 -22.99
CA TYR A 93 -4.00 4.82 -23.13
C TYR A 93 -4.28 4.04 -21.84
N VAL A 94 -4.68 2.78 -21.98
CA VAL A 94 -4.80 1.84 -20.87
C VAL A 94 -3.49 1.82 -20.08
N GLY A 95 -3.60 1.92 -18.75
CA GLY A 95 -2.46 2.10 -17.83
C GLY A 95 -2.24 3.54 -17.38
N TYR A 96 -2.78 4.54 -18.10
CA TYR A 96 -2.85 5.91 -17.58
C TYR A 96 -3.77 5.95 -16.37
N GLN A 97 -3.31 6.61 -15.31
CA GLN A 97 -4.09 6.88 -14.12
C GLN A 97 -3.65 8.19 -13.50
N GLU A 98 -4.61 9.05 -13.20
CA GLU A 98 -4.37 10.33 -12.55
C GLU A 98 -5.44 10.60 -11.50
N VAL A 99 -5.04 11.09 -10.34
CA VAL A 99 -5.96 11.57 -9.31
C VAL A 99 -6.24 13.04 -9.62
N ILE A 100 -7.46 13.34 -10.06
CA ILE A 100 -7.87 14.72 -10.39
C ILE A 100 -8.56 15.43 -9.22
N ARG A 101 -9.00 14.66 -8.21
CA ARG A 101 -9.53 15.17 -6.95
C ARG A 101 -9.22 14.20 -5.83
N ASP A 102 -8.59 14.65 -4.76
CA ASP A 102 -8.44 13.88 -3.54
C ASP A 102 -9.77 13.79 -2.78
N GLY A 103 -9.95 12.67 -2.05
CA GLY A 103 -11.12 12.48 -1.22
C GLY A 103 -10.95 13.14 0.16
N GLU A 104 -12.06 13.52 0.76
CA GLU A 104 -12.11 13.97 2.15
C GLU A 104 -13.23 13.22 2.88
N ASN A 105 -12.92 12.72 4.10
CA ASN A 105 -13.92 12.05 4.92
C ASN A 105 -15.05 12.99 5.33
N GLY A 106 -16.25 12.45 5.35
CA GLY A 106 -17.41 13.12 5.93
C GLY A 106 -17.37 13.10 7.46
N LEU A 107 -18.01 14.07 8.10
CA LEU A 107 -18.14 14.15 9.55
C LEU A 107 -19.63 14.12 9.93
N TYR A 108 -19.98 13.24 10.87
CA TYR A 108 -21.34 13.02 11.32
C TYR A 108 -21.44 13.15 12.84
N LYS A 109 -22.46 13.86 13.31
CA LYS A 109 -22.85 13.85 14.72
C LYS A 109 -23.72 12.63 14.95
N VAL A 110 -23.26 11.72 15.78
CA VAL A 110 -23.94 10.45 16.03
C VAL A 110 -24.39 10.39 17.49
N THR A 111 -25.67 10.04 17.68
CA THR A 111 -26.22 9.73 19.01
C THR A 111 -26.38 8.24 19.11
N ARG A 112 -25.86 7.65 20.20
CA ARG A 112 -25.96 6.21 20.50
C ARG A 112 -26.69 6.00 21.81
N LYS A 113 -27.50 4.96 21.84
CA LYS A 113 -28.02 4.37 23.08
C LYS A 113 -27.31 3.06 23.31
N SER A 114 -26.62 2.94 24.45
CA SER A 114 -25.92 1.73 24.86
C SER A 114 -26.50 1.26 26.18
N GLN A 115 -26.77 -0.03 26.30
CA GLN A 115 -27.23 -0.65 27.53
C GLN A 115 -26.14 -1.51 28.11
N TYR A 116 -25.90 -1.30 29.39
CA TYR A 116 -24.95 -2.09 30.18
C TYR A 116 -25.71 -2.84 31.26
N ILE A 117 -25.36 -4.10 31.46
CA ILE A 117 -25.84 -4.90 32.60
C ILE A 117 -24.64 -5.29 33.42
N ASN A 118 -24.64 -4.92 34.70
CA ASN A 118 -23.52 -5.15 35.63
C ASN A 118 -22.17 -4.65 35.08
N GLY A 119 -22.18 -3.53 34.35
CA GLY A 119 -21.00 -2.92 33.74
C GLY A 119 -20.56 -3.51 32.41
N GLN A 120 -21.26 -4.53 31.89
CA GLN A 120 -20.96 -5.10 30.57
C GLN A 120 -21.93 -4.55 29.52
N LEU A 121 -21.36 -4.16 28.35
CA LEU A 121 -22.16 -3.71 27.20
C LEU A 121 -22.93 -4.89 26.61
N VAL A 122 -24.27 -4.80 26.62
CA VAL A 122 -25.17 -5.84 26.10
C VAL A 122 -25.85 -5.41 24.78
N SER A 123 -26.02 -4.12 24.56
CA SER A 123 -26.53 -3.61 23.30
C SER A 123 -26.03 -2.18 23.04
N GLY A 124 -25.87 -1.85 21.77
CA GLY A 124 -25.56 -0.48 21.32
C GLY A 124 -26.20 -0.22 19.97
N THR A 125 -27.00 0.85 19.90
CA THR A 125 -27.69 1.25 18.67
C THR A 125 -27.47 2.73 18.40
N VAL A 126 -27.26 3.06 17.13
CA VAL A 126 -27.29 4.46 16.67
C VAL A 126 -28.76 4.89 16.61
N THR A 127 -29.11 5.93 17.39
CA THR A 127 -30.47 6.46 17.45
C THR A 127 -30.68 7.64 16.52
N SER A 128 -29.60 8.39 16.24
CA SER A 128 -29.62 9.44 15.22
C SER A 128 -28.22 9.65 14.63
N SER A 129 -28.18 10.07 13.37
CA SER A 129 -26.98 10.45 12.68
C SER A 129 -27.29 11.68 11.83
N THR A 130 -26.61 12.79 12.09
CA THR A 130 -26.78 14.04 11.34
C THR A 130 -25.46 14.40 10.69
N GLU A 131 -25.49 14.66 9.40
CA GLU A 131 -24.30 15.10 8.66
C GLU A 131 -23.88 16.52 9.12
N ILE A 132 -22.61 16.66 9.48
CA ILE A 132 -21.97 17.94 9.78
C ILE A 132 -21.20 18.44 8.54
N LYS A 133 -20.46 17.53 7.90
CA LYS A 133 -19.70 17.77 6.68
C LYS A 133 -19.88 16.56 5.75
N PRO A 134 -20.31 16.77 4.49
CA PRO A 134 -20.40 15.68 3.53
C PRO A 134 -19.02 15.14 3.18
N ALA A 135 -18.92 13.85 2.87
CA ALA A 135 -17.72 13.29 2.29
C ALA A 135 -17.51 13.83 0.86
N ILE A 136 -16.27 14.08 0.49
CA ILE A 136 -15.88 14.44 -0.88
C ILE A 136 -15.21 13.22 -1.51
N ASN A 137 -15.83 12.64 -2.53
CA ASN A 137 -15.28 11.46 -3.19
C ASN A 137 -13.98 11.78 -3.92
N ARG A 138 -13.02 10.88 -3.81
CA ARG A 138 -11.82 10.88 -4.64
C ARG A 138 -12.20 10.58 -6.08
N ILE A 139 -11.61 11.30 -7.05
CA ILE A 139 -11.81 11.02 -8.48
C ILE A 139 -10.48 10.61 -9.09
N ILE A 140 -10.47 9.43 -9.72
CA ILE A 140 -9.35 8.89 -10.47
C ILE A 140 -9.76 8.77 -11.94
N VAL A 141 -9.01 9.42 -12.83
CA VAL A 141 -9.15 9.22 -14.28
C VAL A 141 -8.28 8.06 -14.71
N LYS A 142 -8.85 7.13 -15.49
CA LYS A 142 -8.12 6.00 -16.10
C LYS A 142 -8.28 6.05 -17.62
N GLY A 143 -7.17 5.77 -18.33
CA GLY A 143 -7.19 5.61 -19.77
C GLY A 143 -7.92 4.32 -20.20
N GLN A 144 -8.64 4.39 -21.31
CA GLN A 144 -9.33 3.22 -21.89
C GLN A 144 -8.92 2.94 -23.36
N LYS A 145 -8.06 3.79 -23.97
CA LYS A 145 -7.57 3.57 -25.32
C LYS A 145 -6.52 2.47 -25.34
N TYR A 146 -6.67 1.47 -26.18
CA TYR A 146 -5.65 0.44 -26.37
C TYR A 146 -4.50 0.96 -27.22
N ALA A 147 -3.26 0.72 -26.76
CA ALA A 147 -2.07 1.05 -27.52
C ALA A 147 -1.73 -0.06 -28.50
N PRO A 148 -1.21 0.26 -29.71
CA PRO A 148 -0.62 -0.76 -30.57
C PRO A 148 0.59 -1.40 -29.89
N ASN A 149 0.74 -2.73 -30.03
CA ASN A 149 1.84 -3.47 -29.43
C ASN A 149 3.00 -3.79 -30.41
N VAL A 150 2.96 -3.21 -31.60
CA VAL A 150 4.01 -3.31 -32.61
C VAL A 150 4.55 -1.92 -32.91
N ALA A 151 5.87 -1.77 -32.92
CA ALA A 151 6.51 -0.49 -33.21
C ALA A 151 6.33 -0.07 -34.66
N ASP A 152 6.21 1.23 -34.88
CA ASP A 152 6.43 1.86 -36.14
C ASP A 152 7.91 2.28 -36.25
N LEU A 153 8.69 1.50 -37.01
CA LEU A 153 10.14 1.73 -37.11
C LEU A 153 10.52 2.98 -37.93
N SER A 154 9.55 3.59 -38.64
CA SER A 154 9.78 4.80 -39.42
C SER A 154 9.82 6.06 -38.54
N TYR A 155 9.34 5.99 -37.30
CA TYR A 155 9.28 7.15 -36.42
C TYR A 155 9.39 6.74 -34.93
N TRP A 156 10.33 7.37 -34.24
CA TRP A 156 10.57 7.20 -32.81
C TRP A 156 10.30 8.51 -32.07
N ALA A 157 9.59 8.46 -30.97
CA ALA A 157 9.38 9.61 -30.10
C ALA A 157 10.57 9.82 -29.18
N TRP A 158 11.00 11.06 -29.00
CA TRP A 158 12.02 11.40 -28.02
C TRP A 158 11.55 11.07 -26.61
N PRO A 159 12.40 10.44 -25.77
CA PRO A 159 11.95 9.85 -24.51
C PRO A 159 11.77 10.82 -23.36
N THR A 160 11.99 12.12 -23.55
CA THR A 160 11.87 13.14 -22.49
C THR A 160 11.11 14.37 -22.97
N ASP A 161 10.75 15.25 -22.02
CA ASP A 161 10.27 16.61 -22.31
C ASP A 161 11.36 17.47 -23.01
N LYS A 162 10.96 18.60 -23.55
CA LYS A 162 11.83 19.63 -24.12
C LYS A 162 11.67 20.93 -23.31
N PRO A 163 12.74 21.75 -23.15
CA PRO A 163 14.10 21.53 -23.65
C PRO A 163 14.86 20.47 -22.83
N TYR A 164 15.81 19.78 -23.46
CA TYR A 164 16.66 18.77 -22.82
C TYR A 164 18.14 19.04 -23.13
N THR A 165 19.04 18.41 -22.35
CA THR A 165 20.48 18.39 -22.59
C THR A 165 20.96 16.95 -22.62
N ILE A 166 21.69 16.52 -23.64
CA ILE A 166 22.45 15.26 -23.62
C ILE A 166 23.72 15.50 -22.84
N THR A 167 23.85 14.88 -21.66
CA THR A 167 25.00 15.04 -20.79
C THR A 167 26.10 14.02 -21.09
N THR A 168 25.72 12.87 -21.70
CA THR A 168 26.66 11.85 -22.17
C THR A 168 26.11 11.17 -23.40
N TYR A 169 27.00 10.97 -24.37
CA TYR A 169 26.67 10.32 -25.64
C TYR A 169 27.01 8.82 -25.61
N PHE A 170 26.64 8.11 -26.65
CA PHE A 170 26.99 6.70 -26.92
C PHE A 170 28.45 6.65 -27.39
N GLU A 171 29.40 6.56 -26.46
CA GLU A 171 30.82 6.74 -26.72
C GLU A 171 31.73 6.15 -25.65
N TYR A 172 33.02 6.02 -25.95
CA TYR A 172 34.03 5.70 -24.96
C TYR A 172 34.34 6.92 -24.08
N ARG A 173 34.27 6.71 -22.74
CA ARG A 173 34.63 7.73 -21.76
C ARG A 173 35.26 7.10 -20.50
N TRP A 174 36.29 7.74 -19.97
CA TRP A 174 36.93 7.33 -18.69
C TRP A 174 37.29 5.84 -18.60
N GLY A 175 37.70 5.23 -19.72
CA GLY A 175 38.12 3.83 -19.77
C GLY A 175 36.98 2.80 -19.90
N SER A 176 35.72 3.23 -20.08
CA SER A 176 34.59 2.36 -20.33
C SER A 176 33.74 2.89 -21.46
N PHE A 177 33.02 1.99 -22.13
CA PHE A 177 32.05 2.37 -23.16
C PHE A 177 30.70 2.69 -22.51
N HIS A 178 30.11 3.84 -22.85
CA HIS A 178 28.77 4.23 -22.47
C HIS A 178 27.79 3.83 -23.57
N ASP A 179 26.96 2.82 -23.28
CA ASP A 179 26.09 2.14 -24.25
C ASP A 179 24.70 2.73 -24.37
N ALA A 180 24.54 4.03 -24.05
CA ALA A 180 23.28 4.75 -24.01
C ALA A 180 23.48 6.25 -24.24
N LEU A 181 22.39 7.02 -24.12
CA LEU A 181 22.42 8.48 -23.93
C LEU A 181 22.05 8.78 -22.48
N ASP A 182 22.79 9.69 -21.84
CA ASP A 182 22.33 10.32 -20.61
C ASP A 182 21.68 11.65 -20.96
N ILE A 183 20.41 11.80 -20.60
CA ILE A 183 19.58 12.94 -20.96
C ILE A 183 19.09 13.64 -19.70
N TYR A 184 19.30 14.94 -19.59
CA TYR A 184 18.83 15.76 -18.50
C TYR A 184 17.72 16.72 -18.94
N VAL A 185 16.65 16.77 -18.15
CA VAL A 185 15.58 17.78 -18.22
C VAL A 185 15.40 18.41 -16.84
N GLY A 186 15.25 17.57 -15.82
CA GLY A 186 15.03 17.96 -14.42
C GLY A 186 14.45 16.81 -13.60
N TYR A 187 14.67 16.84 -12.29
CA TYR A 187 14.14 15.82 -11.39
C TYR A 187 12.60 15.85 -11.41
N GLY A 188 11.98 14.68 -11.65
CA GLY A 188 10.53 14.55 -11.74
C GLY A 188 9.93 14.82 -13.12
N SER A 189 10.73 15.24 -14.13
CA SER A 189 10.26 15.41 -15.51
C SER A 189 9.72 14.11 -16.10
N SER A 190 8.79 14.21 -17.05
CA SER A 190 8.17 13.04 -17.67
C SER A 190 9.13 12.26 -18.56
N ILE A 191 9.02 10.93 -18.50
CA ILE A 191 9.71 9.99 -19.37
C ILE A 191 8.67 9.28 -20.24
N TYR A 192 8.93 9.18 -21.52
CA TYR A 192 8.00 8.66 -22.53
C TYR A 192 8.53 7.41 -23.22
N ALA A 193 7.62 6.50 -23.58
CA ALA A 193 7.95 5.35 -24.41
C ALA A 193 8.40 5.82 -25.81
N ALA A 194 9.60 5.43 -26.22
CA ALA A 194 10.16 5.85 -27.50
C ALA A 194 9.39 5.29 -28.71
N ASN A 195 8.73 4.15 -28.56
CA ASN A 195 7.86 3.57 -29.58
C ASN A 195 6.76 2.69 -28.94
N ASN A 196 5.81 2.21 -29.74
CA ASN A 196 4.83 1.22 -29.32
C ASN A 196 5.53 -0.05 -28.87
N GLY A 197 5.00 -0.76 -27.88
CA GLY A 197 5.58 -2.00 -27.40
C GLY A 197 4.95 -2.54 -26.15
N VAL A 198 5.58 -3.56 -25.58
CA VAL A 198 5.15 -4.21 -24.35
C VAL A 198 6.25 -4.07 -23.29
N VAL A 199 5.87 -3.67 -22.09
CA VAL A 199 6.78 -3.59 -20.94
C VAL A 199 7.19 -4.99 -20.53
N VAL A 200 8.48 -5.32 -20.65
CA VAL A 200 9.02 -6.63 -20.27
C VAL A 200 9.73 -6.60 -18.92
N LYS A 201 10.13 -5.42 -18.45
CA LYS A 201 10.62 -5.19 -17.09
C LYS A 201 10.14 -3.84 -16.57
N ALA A 202 9.76 -3.81 -15.30
CA ALA A 202 9.43 -2.63 -14.52
C ALA A 202 9.89 -2.91 -13.09
N VAL A 203 11.09 -2.44 -12.74
CA VAL A 203 11.78 -2.80 -11.49
C VAL A 203 12.00 -1.52 -10.68
N GLY A 204 11.32 -1.44 -9.56
CA GLY A 204 11.37 -0.32 -8.62
C GLY A 204 12.07 -0.67 -7.30
N GLY A 205 11.76 0.10 -6.26
CA GLY A 205 12.21 -0.13 -4.88
C GLY A 205 13.56 0.51 -4.54
N CYS A 206 14.16 1.28 -5.46
CA CYS A 206 15.40 1.99 -5.21
C CYS A 206 15.16 3.39 -4.66
N SER A 207 15.95 3.75 -3.63
CA SER A 207 16.02 5.11 -3.11
C SER A 207 17.26 5.84 -3.66
N PRO A 208 17.20 7.18 -3.82
CA PRO A 208 18.39 7.98 -4.15
C PRO A 208 19.53 7.74 -3.15
N GLY A 209 20.77 7.74 -3.64
CA GLY A 209 21.97 7.52 -2.83
C GLY A 209 22.38 6.04 -2.64
N TYR A 210 21.49 5.08 -2.91
CA TYR A 210 21.85 3.66 -2.90
C TYR A 210 22.36 3.21 -4.27
N THR A 211 23.66 3.38 -4.47
CA THR A 211 24.32 3.22 -5.78
C THR A 211 24.31 1.79 -6.35
N ARG A 212 24.19 0.75 -5.49
CA ARG A 212 24.20 -0.65 -5.93
C ARG A 212 22.81 -1.22 -6.23
N CYS A 213 21.75 -0.42 -6.05
CA CYS A 213 20.38 -0.88 -6.25
C CYS A 213 20.16 -1.36 -7.68
N ASN A 214 19.58 -2.55 -7.81
CA ASN A 214 19.32 -3.22 -9.10
C ASN A 214 20.57 -3.29 -10.01
N GLY A 215 21.74 -3.56 -9.42
CA GLY A 215 23.01 -3.62 -10.14
C GLY A 215 23.49 -2.26 -10.67
N GLY A 216 23.11 -1.16 -10.00
CA GLY A 216 23.45 0.21 -10.39
C GLY A 216 22.42 0.88 -11.31
N ARG A 217 21.48 0.13 -11.87
CA ARG A 217 20.44 0.67 -12.79
C ARG A 217 19.42 1.57 -12.09
N GLY A 218 19.30 1.45 -10.75
CA GLY A 218 18.24 2.11 -10.02
C GLY A 218 16.87 1.53 -10.36
N ASN A 219 15.84 2.35 -10.29
CA ASN A 219 14.52 2.00 -10.84
C ASN A 219 14.60 2.05 -12.36
N TYR A 220 14.09 1.02 -13.05
CA TYR A 220 14.21 0.96 -14.49
C TYR A 220 13.06 0.24 -15.19
N ILE A 221 12.86 0.59 -16.46
CA ILE A 221 11.87 -0.03 -17.36
C ILE A 221 12.61 -0.57 -18.58
N ILE A 222 12.13 -1.70 -19.12
CA ILE A 222 12.51 -2.20 -20.45
C ILE A 222 11.23 -2.46 -21.25
N VAL A 223 11.18 -1.91 -22.46
CA VAL A 223 10.08 -2.09 -23.42
C VAL A 223 10.59 -2.90 -24.61
N ASN A 224 9.87 -3.99 -24.93
CA ASN A 224 10.04 -4.76 -26.17
C ASN A 224 9.10 -4.15 -27.22
N HIS A 225 9.66 -3.73 -28.35
CA HIS A 225 8.88 -3.09 -29.42
C HIS A 225 8.22 -4.06 -30.40
N ASN A 226 8.44 -5.38 -30.24
CA ASN A 226 7.88 -6.44 -31.09
C ASN A 226 8.14 -6.27 -32.59
N ALA A 227 9.11 -5.43 -32.96
CA ALA A 227 9.50 -5.17 -34.35
C ALA A 227 11.00 -4.88 -34.39
N GLY A 228 11.68 -5.33 -35.45
CA GLY A 228 13.11 -5.13 -35.66
C GLY A 228 14.03 -5.71 -34.59
N GLY A 229 13.48 -6.47 -33.62
CA GLY A 229 14.22 -6.99 -32.47
C GLY A 229 14.66 -5.91 -31.48
N TYR A 230 14.06 -4.73 -31.49
CA TYR A 230 14.46 -3.61 -30.64
C TYR A 230 13.82 -3.64 -29.24
N TYR A 231 14.64 -3.26 -28.27
CA TYR A 231 14.26 -3.03 -26.87
C TYR A 231 14.77 -1.65 -26.45
N THR A 232 13.99 -0.89 -25.72
CA THR A 232 14.46 0.36 -25.07
C THR A 232 14.55 0.19 -23.58
N ILE A 233 15.58 0.79 -22.99
CA ILE A 233 15.89 0.76 -21.58
C ILE A 233 15.87 2.18 -21.03
N TYR A 234 15.19 2.36 -19.88
CA TYR A 234 15.04 3.62 -19.18
C TYR A 234 15.48 3.41 -17.74
N MET A 235 16.59 4.02 -17.30
CA MET A 235 17.14 3.82 -15.95
C MET A 235 17.17 5.10 -15.12
N HIS A 236 17.51 4.93 -13.84
CA HIS A 236 17.62 5.98 -12.83
C HIS A 236 16.31 6.70 -12.53
N LEU A 237 15.18 6.01 -12.73
CA LEU A 237 13.84 6.58 -12.60
C LEU A 237 13.49 6.93 -11.14
N ARG A 238 12.68 7.97 -10.97
CA ARG A 238 12.05 8.31 -9.69
C ARG A 238 10.84 7.42 -9.46
N GLU A 239 9.89 7.45 -10.38
CA GLU A 239 8.62 6.72 -10.32
C GLU A 239 8.40 5.93 -11.61
N ILE A 240 7.81 4.76 -11.48
CA ILE A 240 7.40 3.90 -12.60
C ILE A 240 5.88 3.92 -12.66
N ASN A 241 5.33 4.31 -13.81
CA ASN A 241 3.88 4.46 -14.04
C ASN A 241 3.28 3.33 -14.89
N VAL A 242 4.04 2.27 -15.13
CA VAL A 242 3.62 1.12 -15.95
C VAL A 242 3.98 -0.20 -15.26
N SER A 243 3.33 -1.29 -15.68
CA SER A 243 3.55 -2.63 -15.16
C SER A 243 4.05 -3.59 -16.23
N VAL A 244 4.73 -4.67 -15.82
CA VAL A 244 5.15 -5.74 -16.72
C VAL A 244 3.92 -6.34 -17.43
N GLY A 245 4.03 -6.56 -18.74
CA GLY A 245 2.95 -7.03 -19.61
C GLY A 245 2.05 -5.91 -20.16
N GLN A 246 2.18 -4.68 -19.65
CA GLN A 246 1.41 -3.55 -20.17
C GLN A 246 1.88 -3.15 -21.58
N THR A 247 0.94 -2.95 -22.49
CA THR A 247 1.19 -2.33 -23.78
C THR A 247 1.29 -0.82 -23.60
N VAL A 248 2.32 -0.22 -24.20
CA VAL A 248 2.56 1.23 -24.20
C VAL A 248 2.59 1.76 -25.63
N ALA A 249 2.04 2.95 -25.81
CA ALA A 249 2.11 3.64 -27.08
C ALA A 249 3.34 4.54 -27.17
N ARG A 250 3.83 4.77 -28.39
CA ARG A 250 4.84 5.79 -28.69
C ARG A 250 4.41 7.15 -28.10
N GLY A 251 5.29 7.78 -27.31
CA GLY A 251 5.03 9.05 -26.64
C GLY A 251 4.13 8.94 -25.40
N GLN A 252 3.73 7.75 -24.97
CA GLN A 252 3.02 7.57 -23.71
C GLN A 252 3.97 7.78 -22.53
N LYS A 253 3.55 8.56 -21.52
CA LYS A 253 4.28 8.71 -20.27
C LYS A 253 4.35 7.36 -19.54
N ILE A 254 5.57 6.92 -19.21
CA ILE A 254 5.83 5.63 -18.56
C ILE A 254 6.53 5.76 -17.20
N ALA A 255 7.18 6.92 -16.94
CA ALA A 255 7.92 7.15 -15.71
C ALA A 255 8.17 8.63 -15.46
N THR A 256 8.87 8.93 -14.36
CA THR A 256 9.47 10.25 -14.11
C THR A 256 10.98 10.12 -13.91
N MET A 257 11.71 11.16 -14.35
CA MET A 257 13.17 11.25 -14.25
C MET A 257 13.61 11.33 -12.79
N GLY A 258 14.63 10.55 -12.44
CA GLY A 258 15.16 10.51 -11.09
C GLY A 258 16.68 10.44 -11.06
N ASN A 259 17.19 9.88 -9.97
CA ASN A 259 18.61 9.73 -9.70
C ASN A 259 18.86 8.49 -8.80
N THR A 260 18.09 7.44 -8.98
CA THR A 260 18.22 6.18 -8.27
C THR A 260 19.34 5.32 -8.90
N GLY A 261 19.97 4.46 -8.11
CA GLY A 261 21.07 3.62 -8.57
C GLY A 261 22.42 4.36 -8.63
N TYR A 262 23.27 3.95 -9.58
CA TYR A 262 24.62 4.53 -9.73
C TYR A 262 24.60 5.74 -10.65
N VAL A 263 24.60 6.92 -10.05
CA VAL A 263 24.64 8.21 -10.74
C VAL A 263 25.74 9.10 -10.15
N VAL A 264 26.26 10.05 -10.93
CA VAL A 264 27.32 10.96 -10.50
C VAL A 264 26.90 12.42 -10.80
N PRO A 265 26.97 13.32 -9.77
CA PRO A 265 27.33 13.05 -8.39
C PRO A 265 26.25 12.22 -7.68
N THR A 266 26.65 11.40 -6.72
CA THR A 266 25.71 10.61 -5.90
C THR A 266 24.81 11.56 -5.09
N PRO A 267 23.47 11.33 -5.06
CA PRO A 267 22.57 12.12 -4.24
C PRO A 267 22.93 12.08 -2.75
N SER A 268 22.79 13.21 -2.08
CA SER A 268 23.07 13.38 -0.65
C SER A 268 22.10 14.37 -0.01
N SER A 269 22.12 14.50 1.31
CA SER A 269 21.31 15.50 2.03
C SER A 269 21.58 16.94 1.59
N TYR A 270 22.81 17.23 1.13
CA TYR A 270 23.21 18.57 0.64
C TYR A 270 22.92 18.76 -0.85
N ASN A 271 22.82 17.67 -1.61
CA ASN A 271 22.49 17.68 -3.03
C ASN A 271 21.50 16.54 -3.35
N PRO A 272 20.23 16.65 -2.95
CA PRO A 272 19.25 15.58 -3.11
C PRO A 272 18.91 15.27 -4.59
N TYR A 273 19.18 16.18 -5.49
CA TYR A 273 18.97 16.05 -6.93
C TYR A 273 20.25 15.75 -7.72
N GLY A 274 21.37 15.50 -7.02
CA GLY A 274 22.65 15.15 -7.65
C GLY A 274 22.49 13.96 -8.60
N GLY A 275 23.20 14.04 -9.74
CA GLY A 275 23.21 12.97 -10.74
C GLY A 275 21.88 12.68 -11.44
N THR A 276 20.87 13.58 -11.34
CA THR A 276 19.59 13.42 -12.04
C THR A 276 19.80 13.35 -13.55
N HIS A 277 19.36 12.26 -14.17
CA HIS A 277 19.30 12.08 -15.62
C HIS A 277 18.46 10.84 -15.98
N LEU A 278 18.08 10.73 -17.24
CA LEU A 278 17.61 9.49 -17.85
C LEU A 278 18.78 8.84 -18.58
N HIS A 279 19.17 7.63 -18.18
CA HIS A 279 20.01 6.76 -18.99
C HIS A 279 19.09 5.99 -19.97
N PHE A 280 19.18 6.35 -21.26
CA PHE A 280 18.33 5.84 -22.33
C PHE A 280 19.13 5.00 -23.32
N GLY A 281 18.91 3.69 -23.33
CA GLY A 281 19.56 2.73 -24.21
C GLY A 281 18.61 2.09 -25.21
N VAL A 282 19.14 1.71 -26.37
CA VAL A 282 18.47 0.87 -27.38
C VAL A 282 19.28 -0.39 -27.58
N MET A 283 18.63 -1.57 -27.42
CA MET A 283 19.25 -2.88 -27.58
C MET A 283 18.61 -3.62 -28.75
N VAL A 284 19.39 -4.49 -29.41
CA VAL A 284 18.93 -5.35 -30.51
C VAL A 284 19.06 -6.80 -30.10
N GLY A 285 18.05 -7.62 -30.44
CA GLY A 285 18.00 -9.06 -30.23
C GLY A 285 17.34 -9.46 -28.91
N SER A 286 17.67 -8.79 -27.81
CA SER A 286 17.08 -9.05 -26.49
C SER A 286 17.20 -7.85 -25.56
N SER A 287 16.59 -7.93 -24.39
CA SER A 287 16.73 -6.91 -23.33
C SER A 287 18.16 -6.73 -22.79
N ASN A 288 19.05 -7.68 -23.07
CA ASN A 288 20.49 -7.64 -22.78
C ASN A 288 21.30 -7.88 -24.08
N GLY A 289 20.73 -7.50 -25.21
CA GLY A 289 21.34 -7.70 -26.54
C GLY A 289 22.42 -6.69 -26.84
N THR A 290 22.70 -6.52 -28.13
CA THR A 290 23.72 -5.58 -28.60
C THR A 290 23.23 -4.14 -28.49
N PRO A 291 23.93 -3.25 -27.77
CA PRO A 291 23.55 -1.83 -27.73
C PRO A 291 23.83 -1.16 -29.07
N VAL A 292 22.93 -0.26 -29.45
CA VAL A 292 23.07 0.57 -30.65
C VAL A 292 22.87 2.05 -30.28
N ASN A 293 23.54 2.94 -31.02
CA ASN A 293 23.43 4.37 -30.73
C ASN A 293 21.97 4.85 -30.85
N PRO A 294 21.34 5.32 -29.76
CA PRO A 294 19.96 5.77 -29.80
C PRO A 294 19.70 6.89 -30.80
N LEU A 295 20.69 7.73 -31.09
CA LEU A 295 20.56 8.83 -32.08
C LEU A 295 20.32 8.36 -33.52
N ASN A 296 20.55 7.06 -33.81
CA ASN A 296 20.23 6.52 -35.14
C ASN A 296 18.73 6.45 -35.44
N PHE A 297 17.89 6.71 -34.45
CA PHE A 297 16.43 6.60 -34.53
C PHE A 297 15.70 7.96 -34.59
N TYR A 298 16.46 9.08 -34.52
CA TYR A 298 15.91 10.45 -34.40
C TYR A 298 16.39 11.41 -35.50
#